data_145a037a54e857f0564abbbb9a83ddad
#
_entry.id   145a037a54e857f0564abbbb9a83ddad
#
_cell.length_a   1.000
_cell.length_b   1.000
_cell.length_c   1.000
_cell.angle_alpha   90.00
_cell.angle_beta   90.00
_cell.angle_gamma   90.00
#
_symmetry.space_group_name_H-M   'P 1'
#
loop_
_entity.id
_entity.type
_entity.pdbx_description
1 polymer ?
#
loop_
_entity_poly.entity_id
_entity_poly.type
_entity_poly.pdbx_seq_one_letter_code
_entity_poly.pdbx_strand_id
1 'polypeptide(L)'
;MRIRGVTYDVGTPVINGGLTRETLPLDLVEQEMQVIAKELHCNAVRITGQDIERLKLAAGAACRHGLEVWFSPSVHNANEQETFQNMLEAASACEDLRKVGSQVVLVLGCELSVFMSGLIPGDSLLDRLAFLSDPSRWTADMLANGSPEERLNTFLARVATEARRRFAGPLTYASGLWEDIDWRNFDIVGIDAYRDGNNRQEFPGLIRNYTQFGQPVVVTEFGCCTYVGADDLGGMGWMVVNRQSTPWRLGKPLTRDESVQARYLTELLELFDSEGVDGAFVYTFVSPSYPSSIDPRYDLDTASYSLVRTWPAGNDAASQHSPRWERKQAFHAVARHYGKGNHP
;
A
#
# COMPACT_ATOMS: atom_id res chain seq x y z
N MET A 1 -5.64 -18.57 -0.17
CA MET A 1 -5.85 -17.30 0.59
C MET A 1 -7.34 -16.98 0.73
N ARG A 2 -7.79 -16.57 1.92
CA ARG A 2 -9.17 -16.11 2.21
C ARG A 2 -9.39 -14.69 1.64
N ILE A 3 -8.43 -13.79 1.88
CA ILE A 3 -8.47 -12.39 1.42
C ILE A 3 -7.72 -12.26 0.11
N ARG A 4 -8.41 -11.77 -0.91
CA ARG A 4 -7.91 -11.47 -2.24
C ARG A 4 -8.12 -9.99 -2.49
N GLY A 5 -7.09 -9.20 -2.28
CA GLY A 5 -7.19 -7.75 -2.20
C GLY A 5 -6.34 -6.99 -3.19
N VAL A 6 -6.66 -5.72 -3.31
CA VAL A 6 -5.84 -4.71 -3.98
C VAL A 6 -5.84 -3.43 -3.16
N THR A 7 -4.73 -2.69 -3.16
CA THR A 7 -4.65 -1.37 -2.55
C THR A 7 -5.29 -0.32 -3.46
N TYR A 8 -6.04 0.61 -2.88
CA TYR A 8 -6.70 1.71 -3.55
C TYR A 8 -6.36 3.03 -2.86
N ASP A 9 -5.59 3.87 -3.51
CA ASP A 9 -5.14 5.16 -2.99
C ASP A 9 -6.18 6.25 -3.30
N VAL A 10 -6.62 6.96 -2.26
CA VAL A 10 -7.56 8.08 -2.35
C VAL A 10 -6.88 9.45 -2.25
N GLY A 11 -5.55 9.47 -2.13
CA GLY A 11 -4.70 10.65 -2.05
C GLY A 11 -3.79 10.62 -0.83
N THR A 12 -2.55 10.19 -1.04
CA THR A 12 -1.44 10.31 -0.09
C THR A 12 -0.53 11.46 -0.50
N PRO A 13 0.18 12.11 0.45
CA PRO A 13 1.15 13.14 0.11
C PRO A 13 2.27 12.60 -0.76
N VAL A 14 2.58 13.30 -1.85
CA VAL A 14 3.75 12.98 -2.68
C VAL A 14 4.98 13.79 -2.26
N ILE A 15 6.15 13.26 -2.61
CA ILE A 15 7.41 14.01 -2.47
C ILE A 15 7.29 15.29 -3.32
N ASN A 16 7.63 16.44 -2.73
CA ASN A 16 7.55 17.79 -3.32
C ASN A 16 6.14 18.41 -3.39
N GLY A 17 5.18 17.90 -2.62
CA GLY A 17 3.85 18.47 -2.47
C GLY A 17 2.81 17.93 -3.45
N GLY A 18 1.54 18.17 -3.14
CA GLY A 18 0.40 17.59 -3.85
C GLY A 18 0.02 16.21 -3.32
N LEU A 19 -0.96 15.61 -3.97
CA LEU A 19 -1.47 14.28 -3.63
C LEU A 19 -1.25 13.30 -4.80
N THR A 20 -1.09 12.03 -4.48
CA THR A 20 -1.10 10.94 -5.48
C THR A 20 -2.35 10.96 -6.33
N ARG A 21 -3.46 11.47 -5.76
CA ARG A 21 -4.75 11.60 -6.42
C ARG A 21 -5.42 12.91 -6.00
N GLU A 22 -5.32 13.93 -6.85
CA GLU A 22 -5.83 15.28 -6.57
C GLU A 22 -7.37 15.33 -6.51
N THR A 23 -8.05 14.65 -7.41
CA THR A 23 -9.51 14.58 -7.47
C THR A 23 -10.02 13.16 -7.25
N LEU A 24 -11.17 13.03 -6.58
CA LEU A 24 -11.79 11.75 -6.27
C LEU A 24 -13.31 11.82 -6.50
N PRO A 25 -13.79 11.92 -7.77
CA PRO A 25 -15.21 11.92 -8.07
C PRO A 25 -15.87 10.60 -7.66
N LEU A 26 -17.04 10.67 -7.02
CA LEU A 26 -17.72 9.47 -6.48
C LEU A 26 -18.08 8.47 -7.59
N ASP A 27 -18.54 8.94 -8.74
CA ASP A 27 -18.88 8.10 -9.90
C ASP A 27 -17.68 7.30 -10.41
N LEU A 28 -16.49 7.90 -10.43
CA LEU A 28 -15.26 7.22 -10.78
C LEU A 28 -14.89 6.16 -9.71
N VAL A 29 -15.01 6.49 -8.42
CA VAL A 29 -14.75 5.55 -7.33
C VAL A 29 -15.69 4.35 -7.41
N GLU A 30 -16.99 4.56 -7.68
CA GLU A 30 -17.97 3.49 -7.86
C GLU A 30 -17.60 2.55 -9.02
N GLN A 31 -17.22 3.11 -10.17
CA GLN A 31 -16.78 2.32 -11.33
C GLN A 31 -15.54 1.50 -11.02
N GLU A 32 -14.55 2.09 -10.36
CA GLU A 32 -13.30 1.41 -9.99
C GLU A 32 -13.55 0.30 -8.96
N MET A 33 -14.38 0.52 -7.93
CA MET A 33 -14.77 -0.53 -6.97
C MET A 33 -15.55 -1.66 -7.64
N GLN A 34 -16.42 -1.35 -8.61
CA GLN A 34 -17.10 -2.39 -9.40
C GLN A 34 -16.10 -3.24 -10.19
N VAL A 35 -15.10 -2.65 -10.83
CA VAL A 35 -14.05 -3.37 -11.57
C VAL A 35 -13.21 -4.22 -10.63
N ILE A 36 -12.82 -3.69 -9.47
CA ILE A 36 -12.07 -4.41 -8.43
C ILE A 36 -12.84 -5.66 -7.98
N ALA A 37 -14.14 -5.51 -7.68
CA ALA A 37 -14.94 -6.61 -7.21
C ALA A 37 -15.25 -7.65 -8.31
N LYS A 38 -15.70 -7.20 -9.49
CA LYS A 38 -16.27 -8.09 -10.51
C LYS A 38 -15.28 -8.60 -11.54
N GLU A 39 -14.29 -7.79 -11.91
CA GLU A 39 -13.36 -8.15 -12.98
C GLU A 39 -11.99 -8.57 -12.45
N LEU A 40 -11.50 -7.93 -11.38
CA LEU A 40 -10.27 -8.35 -10.70
C LEU A 40 -10.51 -9.52 -9.72
N HIS A 41 -11.79 -9.80 -9.40
CA HIS A 41 -12.24 -10.85 -8.47
C HIS A 41 -11.71 -10.69 -7.05
N CYS A 42 -11.47 -9.44 -6.63
CA CYS A 42 -11.17 -9.14 -5.24
C CYS A 42 -12.41 -9.33 -4.35
N ASN A 43 -12.20 -9.75 -3.12
CA ASN A 43 -13.20 -9.74 -2.05
C ASN A 43 -12.88 -8.74 -0.95
N ALA A 44 -11.73 -8.07 -1.05
CA ALA A 44 -11.29 -7.02 -0.12
C ALA A 44 -10.57 -5.89 -0.86
N VAL A 45 -10.57 -4.70 -0.25
CA VAL A 45 -9.78 -3.55 -0.72
C VAL A 45 -9.12 -2.84 0.46
N ARG A 46 -7.81 -2.60 0.37
CA ARG A 46 -7.09 -1.73 1.30
C ARG A 46 -7.14 -0.31 0.77
N ILE A 47 -7.89 0.56 1.46
CA ILE A 47 -8.06 1.95 1.06
C ILE A 47 -7.08 2.79 1.86
N THR A 48 -6.16 3.48 1.16
CA THR A 48 -5.11 4.30 1.78
C THR A 48 -5.22 5.75 1.37
N GLY A 49 -4.88 6.67 2.28
CA GLY A 49 -4.88 8.12 2.06
C GLY A 49 -4.81 8.90 3.36
N GLN A 50 -4.58 10.22 3.25
CA GLN A 50 -4.48 11.05 4.45
C GLN A 50 -5.80 11.62 4.95
N ASP A 51 -6.77 11.80 4.07
CA ASP A 51 -8.06 12.46 4.37
C ASP A 51 -9.11 11.42 4.74
N ILE A 52 -9.60 11.49 5.97
CA ILE A 52 -10.58 10.54 6.53
C ILE A 52 -11.91 10.57 5.74
N GLU A 53 -12.36 11.73 5.27
CA GLU A 53 -13.62 11.80 4.50
C GLU A 53 -13.47 11.16 3.11
N ARG A 54 -12.31 11.27 2.47
CA ARG A 54 -12.02 10.56 1.21
C ARG A 54 -11.93 9.04 1.43
N LEU A 55 -11.32 8.61 2.54
CA LEU A 55 -11.30 7.20 2.93
C LEU A 55 -12.72 6.67 3.17
N LYS A 56 -13.58 7.40 3.89
CA LYS A 56 -14.99 7.05 4.13
C LYS A 56 -15.79 6.97 2.83
N LEU A 57 -15.59 7.91 1.92
CA LEU A 57 -16.25 7.93 0.62
C LEU A 57 -15.94 6.65 -0.17
N ALA A 58 -14.65 6.30 -0.28
CA ALA A 58 -14.22 5.10 -0.98
C ALA A 58 -14.63 3.80 -0.26
N ALA A 59 -14.59 3.78 1.07
CA ALA A 59 -15.07 2.67 1.88
C ALA A 59 -16.57 2.41 1.69
N GLY A 60 -17.38 3.47 1.64
CA GLY A 60 -18.81 3.36 1.34
C GLY A 60 -19.08 2.76 -0.04
N ALA A 61 -18.32 3.14 -1.07
CA ALA A 61 -18.39 2.56 -2.40
C ALA A 61 -17.98 1.07 -2.37
N ALA A 62 -16.86 0.74 -1.73
CA ALA A 62 -16.38 -0.64 -1.59
C ALA A 62 -17.43 -1.57 -0.93
N CYS A 63 -18.07 -1.11 0.15
CA CYS A 63 -19.13 -1.85 0.84
C CYS A 63 -20.33 -2.12 -0.06
N ARG A 64 -20.76 -1.16 -0.89
CA ARG A 64 -21.85 -1.36 -1.85
C ARG A 64 -21.55 -2.43 -2.90
N HIS A 65 -20.28 -2.66 -3.19
CA HIS A 65 -19.82 -3.72 -4.09
C HIS A 65 -19.43 -5.03 -3.36
N GLY A 66 -19.71 -5.14 -2.06
CA GLY A 66 -19.50 -6.37 -1.27
C GLY A 66 -18.04 -6.64 -0.92
N LEU A 67 -17.17 -5.62 -0.95
CA LEU A 67 -15.76 -5.73 -0.59
C LEU A 67 -15.56 -5.54 0.93
N GLU A 68 -14.75 -6.39 1.55
CA GLU A 68 -14.20 -6.16 2.89
C GLU A 68 -13.25 -4.95 2.83
N VAL A 69 -13.41 -4.00 3.74
CA VAL A 69 -12.63 -2.75 3.76
C VAL A 69 -11.48 -2.86 4.74
N TRP A 70 -10.25 -2.66 4.26
CA TRP A 70 -9.07 -2.43 5.08
C TRP A 70 -8.79 -0.93 5.08
N PHE A 71 -9.27 -0.26 6.12
CA PHE A 71 -9.20 1.19 6.26
C PHE A 71 -7.81 1.60 6.76
N SER A 72 -7.01 2.22 5.89
CA SER A 72 -5.57 2.42 6.09
C SER A 72 -5.21 3.91 6.00
N PRO A 73 -5.39 4.70 7.09
CA PRO A 73 -4.96 6.09 7.09
C PRO A 73 -3.45 6.20 6.92
N SER A 74 -2.98 7.14 6.09
CA SER A 74 -1.57 7.32 5.77
C SER A 74 -1.22 8.80 5.72
N VAL A 75 -0.62 9.31 6.80
CA VAL A 75 -0.12 10.68 6.92
C VAL A 75 1.40 10.65 6.85
N HIS A 76 1.97 11.25 5.81
CA HIS A 76 3.41 11.27 5.62
C HIS A 76 4.05 12.50 6.28
N ASN A 77 5.22 12.32 6.90
CA ASN A 77 5.98 13.34 7.61
C ASN A 77 5.22 14.00 8.80
N ALA A 78 4.08 13.47 9.20
CA ALA A 78 3.41 13.88 10.42
C ALA A 78 4.22 13.44 11.65
N ASN A 79 4.16 14.24 12.71
CA ASN A 79 4.76 13.85 13.98
C ASN A 79 3.90 12.82 14.73
N GLU A 80 4.41 12.30 15.83
CA GLU A 80 3.76 11.28 16.64
C GLU A 80 2.33 11.67 17.07
N GLN A 81 2.13 12.92 17.52
CA GLN A 81 0.83 13.39 17.98
C GLN A 81 -0.19 13.52 16.84
N GLU A 82 0.22 14.05 15.69
CA GLU A 82 -0.62 14.18 14.50
C GLU A 82 -1.01 12.81 13.96
N THR A 83 -0.04 11.88 13.88
CA THR A 83 -0.28 10.50 13.46
C THR A 83 -1.25 9.81 14.42
N PHE A 84 -1.06 9.96 15.73
CA PHE A 84 -1.95 9.41 16.74
C PHE A 84 -3.39 9.90 16.58
N GLN A 85 -3.62 11.21 16.41
CA GLN A 85 -4.97 11.77 16.25
C GLN A 85 -5.62 11.27 14.97
N ASN A 86 -4.92 11.25 13.85
CA ASN A 86 -5.45 10.74 12.59
C ASN A 86 -5.90 9.27 12.70
N MET A 87 -5.14 8.42 13.41
CA MET A 87 -5.54 7.02 13.66
C MET A 87 -6.76 6.88 14.55
N LEU A 88 -6.93 7.76 15.53
CA LEU A 88 -8.12 7.73 16.38
C LEU A 88 -9.39 8.24 15.66
N GLU A 89 -9.25 9.20 14.75
CA GLU A 89 -10.34 9.60 13.85
C GLU A 89 -10.71 8.45 12.91
N ALA A 90 -9.73 7.77 12.34
CA ALA A 90 -9.94 6.58 11.53
C ALA A 90 -10.65 5.46 12.29
N ALA A 91 -10.28 5.22 13.56
CA ALA A 91 -10.95 4.23 14.41
C ALA A 91 -12.45 4.56 14.61
N SER A 92 -12.79 5.83 14.80
CA SER A 92 -14.19 6.27 14.91
C SER A 92 -14.93 6.07 13.57
N ALA A 93 -14.31 6.41 12.45
CA ALA A 93 -14.89 6.19 11.12
C ALA A 93 -15.11 4.71 10.81
N CYS A 94 -14.17 3.84 11.19
CA CYS A 94 -14.32 2.39 11.07
C CYS A 94 -15.49 1.84 11.89
N GLU A 95 -15.70 2.36 13.11
CA GLU A 95 -16.83 1.94 13.96
C GLU A 95 -18.16 2.36 13.34
N ASP A 96 -18.26 3.54 12.74
CA ASP A 96 -19.46 3.97 12.02
C ASP A 96 -19.78 3.04 10.83
N LEU A 97 -18.79 2.66 10.07
CA LEU A 97 -18.93 1.69 8.97
C LEU A 97 -19.35 0.30 9.50
N ARG A 98 -18.72 -0.16 10.59
CA ARG A 98 -19.05 -1.45 11.21
C ARG A 98 -20.49 -1.50 11.71
N LYS A 99 -20.98 -0.44 12.33
CA LYS A 99 -22.36 -0.34 12.85
C LYS A 99 -23.44 -0.43 11.78
N VAL A 100 -23.12 -0.04 10.55
CA VAL A 100 -24.04 -0.21 9.42
C VAL A 100 -23.87 -1.56 8.69
N GLY A 101 -23.11 -2.49 9.28
CA GLY A 101 -22.98 -3.87 8.80
C GLY A 101 -21.82 -4.14 7.87
N SER A 102 -20.92 -3.16 7.67
CA SER A 102 -19.72 -3.36 6.83
C SER A 102 -18.67 -4.22 7.53
N GLN A 103 -17.98 -5.05 6.76
CA GLN A 103 -16.77 -5.75 7.22
C GLN A 103 -15.57 -4.81 7.10
N VAL A 104 -15.00 -4.42 8.23
CA VAL A 104 -13.93 -3.43 8.28
C VAL A 104 -12.79 -3.92 9.17
N VAL A 105 -11.57 -3.80 8.68
CA VAL A 105 -10.30 -3.92 9.42
C VAL A 105 -9.64 -2.56 9.48
N LEU A 106 -9.19 -2.11 10.63
CA LEU A 106 -8.42 -0.88 10.76
C LEU A 106 -6.92 -1.19 10.72
N VAL A 107 -6.23 -0.57 9.76
CA VAL A 107 -4.76 -0.61 9.64
C VAL A 107 -4.18 0.59 10.37
N LEU A 108 -3.50 0.37 11.49
CA LEU A 108 -2.94 1.43 12.35
C LEU A 108 -1.59 1.94 11.82
N GLY A 109 -1.58 2.38 10.57
CA GLY A 109 -0.41 2.91 9.87
C GLY A 109 0.31 1.89 9.00
N CYS A 110 1.27 2.41 8.26
CA CYS A 110 2.08 1.69 7.29
C CYS A 110 3.52 2.20 7.39
N GLU A 111 4.48 1.30 7.62
CA GLU A 111 5.92 1.60 7.63
C GLU A 111 6.26 2.89 8.40
N LEU A 112 5.69 3.05 9.59
CA LEU A 112 5.80 4.30 10.36
C LEU A 112 7.22 4.67 10.73
N SER A 113 8.16 3.71 10.77
CA SER A 113 9.57 4.00 10.97
C SER A 113 10.12 4.96 9.92
N VAL A 114 9.60 4.92 8.68
CA VAL A 114 9.98 5.82 7.58
C VAL A 114 8.97 6.91 7.30
N PHE A 115 7.67 6.67 7.47
CA PHE A 115 6.64 7.66 7.12
C PHE A 115 6.32 8.65 8.24
N MET A 116 6.47 8.29 9.52
CA MET A 116 6.30 9.20 10.65
C MET A 116 7.59 9.95 10.95
N SER A 117 7.51 11.26 11.19
CA SER A 117 8.67 12.03 11.60
C SER A 117 9.04 11.79 13.08
N GLY A 118 10.33 11.81 13.39
CA GLY A 118 10.85 11.76 14.76
C GLY A 118 11.18 10.37 15.29
N LEU A 119 10.82 9.26 14.63
CA LEU A 119 11.27 7.93 15.02
C LEU A 119 12.74 7.69 14.66
N ILE A 120 13.11 8.02 13.44
CA ILE A 120 14.48 7.98 12.95
C ILE A 120 14.86 9.34 12.38
N PRO A 121 16.16 9.70 12.32
CA PRO A 121 16.60 10.95 11.74
C PRO A 121 16.28 11.08 10.26
N GLY A 122 15.91 12.29 9.86
CA GLY A 122 15.64 12.67 8.48
C GLY A 122 14.40 13.55 8.36
N ASP A 123 14.54 14.66 7.63
CA ASP A 123 13.44 15.62 7.42
C ASP A 123 12.48 15.16 6.31
N SER A 124 12.92 14.25 5.46
CA SER A 124 12.13 13.67 4.38
C SER A 124 12.13 12.12 4.42
N LEU A 125 11.18 11.53 3.70
CA LEU A 125 11.16 10.08 3.47
C LEU A 125 12.50 9.56 2.92
N LEU A 126 13.07 10.25 1.95
CA LEU A 126 14.34 9.82 1.33
C LEU A 126 15.51 9.88 2.31
N ASP A 127 15.55 10.88 3.21
CA ASP A 127 16.58 10.97 4.25
C ASP A 127 16.46 9.80 5.23
N ARG A 128 15.24 9.45 5.64
CA ARG A 128 14.97 8.33 6.55
C ARG A 128 15.30 6.98 5.91
N LEU A 129 14.94 6.77 4.64
CA LEU A 129 15.35 5.59 3.89
C LEU A 129 16.88 5.47 3.77
N ALA A 130 17.56 6.58 3.47
CA ALA A 130 19.02 6.61 3.43
C ALA A 130 19.65 6.36 4.80
N PHE A 131 19.00 6.77 5.88
CA PHE A 131 19.44 6.50 7.24
C PHE A 131 19.31 5.01 7.59
N LEU A 132 18.16 4.38 7.29
CA LEU A 132 17.93 2.95 7.54
C LEU A 132 18.90 2.05 6.78
N SER A 133 19.30 2.45 5.57
CA SER A 133 20.22 1.67 4.74
C SER A 133 21.69 1.73 5.21
N ASP A 134 22.02 2.57 6.21
CA ASP A 134 23.40 2.75 6.71
C ASP A 134 23.46 2.61 8.24
N PRO A 135 23.63 1.38 8.77
CA PRO A 135 23.73 1.13 10.22
C PRO A 135 24.87 1.87 10.92
N SER A 136 25.90 2.34 10.17
CA SER A 136 27.02 3.10 10.75
C SER A 136 26.60 4.49 11.27
N ARG A 137 25.45 4.99 10.86
CA ARG A 137 24.86 6.26 11.31
C ARG A 137 24.16 6.18 12.66
N TRP A 138 23.97 4.99 13.21
CA TRP A 138 23.31 4.80 14.48
C TRP A 138 24.25 5.12 15.63
N THR A 139 23.96 6.19 16.37
CA THR A 139 24.82 6.66 17.47
C THR A 139 24.22 6.30 18.84
N ALA A 140 25.08 6.27 19.88
CA ALA A 140 24.64 6.01 21.25
C ALA A 140 23.60 7.03 21.75
N ASP A 141 23.74 8.31 21.34
CA ASP A 141 22.79 9.37 21.73
C ASP A 141 21.39 9.14 21.14
N MET A 142 21.29 8.55 19.95
CA MET A 142 20.02 8.22 19.32
C MET A 142 19.32 7.05 20.03
N LEU A 143 20.09 6.16 20.62
CA LEU A 143 19.60 5.00 21.36
C LEU A 143 19.32 5.35 22.84
N ALA A 144 19.72 6.53 23.32
CA ALA A 144 19.54 6.94 24.71
C ALA A 144 18.06 6.98 25.16
N ASN A 145 17.12 7.19 24.22
CA ASN A 145 15.69 7.21 24.44
C ASN A 145 14.96 5.91 23.98
N GLY A 146 15.69 4.82 23.86
CA GLY A 146 15.23 3.55 23.30
C GLY A 146 15.51 3.43 21.79
N SER A 147 15.60 2.20 21.30
CA SER A 147 15.79 1.96 19.87
C SER A 147 14.55 2.44 19.08
N PRO A 148 14.67 2.69 17.77
CA PRO A 148 13.52 3.02 16.93
C PRO A 148 12.42 1.97 17.01
N GLU A 149 12.77 0.68 17.10
CA GLU A 149 11.80 -0.42 17.26
C GLU A 149 11.06 -0.33 18.60
N GLU A 150 11.76 -0.10 19.71
CA GLU A 150 11.14 0.05 21.04
C GLU A 150 10.17 1.23 21.07
N ARG A 151 10.56 2.36 20.47
CA ARG A 151 9.71 3.56 20.39
C ARG A 151 8.50 3.34 19.49
N LEU A 152 8.68 2.68 18.34
CA LEU A 152 7.60 2.32 17.44
C LEU A 152 6.60 1.39 18.13
N ASN A 153 7.07 0.33 18.79
CA ASN A 153 6.22 -0.61 19.51
C ASN A 153 5.48 0.05 20.68
N THR A 154 6.12 0.98 21.40
CA THR A 154 5.48 1.79 22.44
C THR A 154 4.35 2.65 21.88
N PHE A 155 4.60 3.32 20.75
CA PHE A 155 3.60 4.11 20.05
C PHE A 155 2.43 3.25 19.57
N LEU A 156 2.71 2.13 18.92
CA LEU A 156 1.69 1.21 18.38
C LEU A 156 0.83 0.59 19.48
N ALA A 157 1.42 0.19 20.62
CA ALA A 157 0.67 -0.31 21.77
C ALA A 157 -0.30 0.74 22.33
N ARG A 158 0.15 2.00 22.44
CA ARG A 158 -0.68 3.13 22.88
C ARG A 158 -1.82 3.39 21.90
N VAL A 159 -1.54 3.46 20.62
CA VAL A 159 -2.54 3.70 19.57
C VAL A 159 -3.54 2.55 19.50
N ALA A 160 -3.10 1.29 19.55
CA ALA A 160 -4.00 0.13 19.52
C ALA A 160 -4.95 0.13 20.74
N THR A 161 -4.43 0.45 21.94
CA THR A 161 -5.25 0.57 23.15
C THR A 161 -6.36 1.62 23.01
N GLU A 162 -6.04 2.80 22.49
CA GLU A 162 -7.02 3.87 22.32
C GLU A 162 -7.96 3.63 21.13
N ALA A 163 -7.49 3.00 20.06
CA ALA A 163 -8.32 2.61 18.93
C ALA A 163 -9.39 1.58 19.34
N ARG A 164 -9.03 0.58 20.19
CA ARG A 164 -9.99 -0.42 20.70
C ARG A 164 -11.09 0.16 21.55
N ARG A 165 -10.92 1.36 22.15
CA ARG A 165 -11.99 2.07 22.85
C ARG A 165 -13.02 2.69 21.91
N ARG A 166 -12.67 2.87 20.65
CA ARG A 166 -13.48 3.51 19.60
C ARG A 166 -14.01 2.54 18.57
N PHE A 167 -13.29 1.48 18.29
CA PHE A 167 -13.57 0.51 17.23
C PHE A 167 -13.52 -0.92 17.79
N ALA A 168 -14.62 -1.64 17.63
CA ALA A 168 -14.76 -3.02 18.11
C ALA A 168 -14.39 -4.09 17.07
N GLY A 169 -13.92 -3.69 15.90
CA GLY A 169 -13.45 -4.61 14.83
C GLY A 169 -11.95 -4.92 14.93
N PRO A 170 -11.44 -5.73 13.98
CA PRO A 170 -10.05 -6.15 13.95
C PRO A 170 -9.08 -5.00 13.68
N LEU A 171 -7.91 -5.07 14.36
CA LEU A 171 -6.79 -4.16 14.18
C LEU A 171 -5.59 -4.89 13.56
N THR A 172 -4.87 -4.19 12.71
CA THR A 172 -3.55 -4.60 12.19
C THR A 172 -2.64 -3.38 12.02
N TYR A 173 -1.41 -3.63 11.66
CA TYR A 173 -0.41 -2.67 11.22
C TYR A 173 0.21 -3.18 9.91
N ALA A 174 0.58 -2.30 8.99
CA ALA A 174 1.29 -2.65 7.76
C ALA A 174 2.79 -2.41 7.97
N SER A 175 3.51 -3.47 8.31
CA SER A 175 4.92 -3.43 8.69
C SER A 175 5.83 -3.65 7.50
N GLY A 176 6.82 -2.78 7.30
CA GLY A 176 7.96 -3.12 6.44
C GLY A 176 8.75 -4.32 7.01
N LEU A 177 9.38 -5.11 6.13
CA LEU A 177 10.16 -6.29 6.55
C LEU A 177 11.38 -5.98 7.43
N TRP A 178 11.72 -4.72 7.58
CA TRP A 178 12.80 -4.22 8.44
C TRP A 178 12.33 -3.80 9.83
N GLU A 179 11.02 -3.79 10.09
CA GLU A 179 10.44 -3.41 11.37
C GLU A 179 10.19 -4.66 12.24
N ASP A 180 10.65 -4.65 13.48
CA ASP A 180 10.36 -5.73 14.46
C ASP A 180 9.17 -5.31 15.32
N ILE A 181 7.99 -5.88 15.03
CA ILE A 181 6.71 -5.47 15.62
C ILE A 181 6.23 -6.44 16.69
N ASP A 182 5.78 -5.89 17.83
CA ASP A 182 5.06 -6.63 18.86
C ASP A 182 3.59 -6.87 18.44
N TRP A 183 3.35 -8.01 17.81
CA TRP A 183 2.04 -8.38 17.27
C TRP A 183 0.97 -8.70 18.33
N ARG A 184 1.31 -8.78 19.62
CA ARG A 184 0.35 -9.06 20.71
C ARG A 184 -0.76 -8.00 20.83
N ASN A 185 -0.55 -6.80 20.29
CA ASN A 185 -1.52 -5.71 20.29
C ASN A 185 -2.52 -5.78 19.13
N PHE A 186 -2.33 -6.69 18.17
CA PHE A 186 -3.07 -6.77 16.93
C PHE A 186 -3.82 -8.10 16.78
N ASP A 187 -4.84 -8.13 15.93
CA ASP A 187 -5.62 -9.34 15.61
C ASP A 187 -5.05 -10.07 14.40
N ILE A 188 -4.31 -9.35 13.57
CA ILE A 188 -3.75 -9.81 12.28
C ILE A 188 -2.31 -9.33 12.20
N VAL A 189 -1.41 -10.19 11.74
CA VAL A 189 -0.04 -9.84 11.36
C VAL A 189 -0.07 -9.29 9.93
N GLY A 190 0.22 -8.00 9.77
CA GLY A 190 0.21 -7.32 8.48
C GLY A 190 1.63 -6.95 8.03
N ILE A 191 2.04 -7.38 6.85
CA ILE A 191 3.39 -7.16 6.34
C ILE A 191 3.39 -6.60 4.93
N ASP A 192 4.21 -5.59 4.67
CA ASP A 192 4.50 -5.08 3.35
C ASP A 192 5.71 -5.85 2.80
N ALA A 193 5.42 -6.84 1.92
CA ALA A 193 6.37 -7.89 1.56
C ALA A 193 6.84 -7.74 0.12
N TYR A 194 7.95 -7.05 -0.07
CA TYR A 194 8.59 -6.90 -1.37
C TYR A 194 9.77 -7.87 -1.51
N ARG A 195 9.69 -8.75 -2.52
CA ARG A 195 10.82 -9.59 -2.95
C ARG A 195 11.72 -8.77 -3.87
N ASP A 196 13.02 -8.83 -3.65
CA ASP A 196 14.03 -8.19 -4.50
C ASP A 196 15.18 -9.17 -4.85
N GLY A 197 16.21 -8.69 -5.55
CA GLY A 197 17.37 -9.48 -5.90
C GLY A 197 18.19 -9.97 -4.70
N ASN A 198 18.12 -9.24 -3.57
CA ASN A 198 18.92 -9.55 -2.37
C ASN A 198 18.24 -10.60 -1.49
N ASN A 199 16.90 -10.53 -1.36
CA ASN A 199 16.15 -11.41 -0.46
C ASN A 199 15.48 -12.61 -1.15
N ARG A 200 15.59 -12.73 -2.48
CA ARG A 200 14.83 -13.70 -3.31
C ARG A 200 14.93 -15.14 -2.81
N GLN A 201 16.10 -15.57 -2.36
CA GLN A 201 16.33 -16.95 -1.92
C GLN A 201 15.71 -17.21 -0.54
N GLU A 202 15.82 -16.27 0.37
CA GLU A 202 15.35 -16.36 1.74
C GLU A 202 13.86 -15.97 1.87
N PHE A 203 13.29 -15.32 0.86
CA PHE A 203 11.94 -14.73 0.91
C PHE A 203 10.84 -15.72 1.32
N PRO A 204 10.79 -16.99 0.83
CA PRO A 204 9.79 -17.95 1.31
C PRO A 204 9.91 -18.26 2.81
N GLY A 205 11.13 -18.43 3.30
CA GLY A 205 11.39 -18.64 4.73
C GLY A 205 11.03 -17.43 5.58
N LEU A 206 11.29 -16.23 5.06
CA LEU A 206 10.96 -14.97 5.72
C LEU A 206 9.42 -14.84 5.88
N ILE A 207 8.64 -15.12 4.85
CA ILE A 207 7.17 -15.11 4.93
C ILE A 207 6.67 -16.15 5.93
N ARG A 208 7.23 -17.39 5.90
CA ARG A 208 6.85 -18.46 6.82
C ARG A 208 7.12 -18.09 8.29
N ASN A 209 8.16 -17.32 8.58
CA ASN A 209 8.47 -16.90 9.95
C ASN A 209 7.34 -16.09 10.60
N TYR A 210 6.55 -15.33 9.82
CA TYR A 210 5.43 -14.58 10.35
C TYR A 210 4.26 -15.49 10.79
N THR A 211 4.12 -16.69 10.25
CA THR A 211 3.07 -17.64 10.69
C THR A 211 3.28 -18.17 12.10
N GLN A 212 4.46 -17.98 12.69
CA GLN A 212 4.78 -18.43 14.06
C GLN A 212 4.10 -17.58 15.14
N PHE A 213 3.62 -16.39 14.82
CA PHE A 213 2.91 -15.54 15.79
C PHE A 213 1.51 -16.07 16.16
N GLY A 214 0.98 -17.05 15.42
CA GLY A 214 -0.31 -17.69 15.71
C GLY A 214 -1.56 -16.90 15.30
N GLN A 215 -1.39 -15.68 14.81
CA GLN A 215 -2.45 -14.88 14.21
C GLN A 215 -2.49 -15.10 12.69
N PRO A 216 -3.63 -14.78 12.01
CA PRO A 216 -3.67 -14.73 10.55
C PRO A 216 -2.59 -13.77 10.00
N VAL A 217 -1.86 -14.20 8.99
CA VAL A 217 -0.85 -13.37 8.32
C VAL A 217 -1.43 -12.84 7.01
N VAL A 218 -1.36 -11.54 6.82
CA VAL A 218 -1.82 -10.87 5.60
C VAL A 218 -0.69 -10.02 5.02
N VAL A 219 -0.38 -10.23 3.76
CA VAL A 219 0.52 -9.35 3.02
C VAL A 219 -0.28 -8.10 2.64
N THR A 220 -0.04 -7.03 3.38
CA THR A 220 -0.75 -5.76 3.24
C THR A 220 -0.31 -4.98 2.02
N GLU A 221 0.92 -5.24 1.53
CA GLU A 221 1.45 -4.60 0.33
C GLU A 221 2.51 -5.46 -0.35
N PHE A 222 2.39 -5.64 -1.66
CA PHE A 222 3.43 -6.18 -2.54
C PHE A 222 3.18 -5.74 -3.98
N GLY A 223 4.24 -5.60 -4.77
CA GLY A 223 4.11 -5.11 -6.13
C GLY A 223 5.42 -5.08 -6.90
N CYS A 224 5.34 -4.74 -8.17
CA CYS A 224 6.47 -4.58 -9.08
C CYS A 224 6.16 -3.53 -10.15
N CYS A 225 7.18 -2.80 -10.62
CA CYS A 225 7.06 -1.89 -11.75
C CYS A 225 7.09 -2.65 -13.10
N THR A 226 6.87 -1.93 -14.22
CA THR A 226 6.68 -2.50 -15.56
C THR A 226 7.88 -2.32 -16.48
N TYR A 227 9.10 -2.52 -16.00
CA TYR A 227 10.32 -2.46 -16.82
C TYR A 227 11.25 -3.64 -16.55
N VAL A 228 12.12 -3.93 -17.50
CA VAL A 228 13.12 -5.00 -17.40
C VAL A 228 14.03 -4.78 -16.19
N GLY A 229 14.08 -5.75 -15.26
CA GLY A 229 14.86 -5.70 -14.02
C GLY A 229 14.15 -5.00 -12.85
N ALA A 230 12.87 -4.64 -12.98
CA ALA A 230 12.10 -4.08 -11.88
C ALA A 230 11.90 -5.08 -10.73
N ASP A 231 11.85 -6.36 -11.06
CA ASP A 231 11.70 -7.47 -10.12
C ASP A 231 12.93 -7.70 -9.20
N ASP A 232 14.09 -7.15 -9.58
CA ASP A 232 15.30 -7.13 -8.73
C ASP A 232 15.33 -5.95 -7.77
N LEU A 233 14.50 -4.92 -8.00
CA LEU A 233 14.43 -3.73 -7.16
C LEU A 233 13.30 -3.78 -6.12
N GLY A 234 12.34 -4.67 -6.28
CA GLY A 234 11.22 -4.85 -5.36
C GLY A 234 10.51 -3.54 -5.02
N GLY A 235 10.40 -3.20 -3.74
CA GLY A 235 9.79 -1.97 -3.24
C GLY A 235 10.50 -0.67 -3.65
N MET A 236 11.71 -0.73 -4.20
CA MET A 236 12.49 0.45 -4.63
C MET A 236 12.41 0.73 -6.15
N GLY A 237 11.59 -0.03 -6.90
CA GLY A 237 11.46 0.13 -8.35
C GLY A 237 11.03 1.53 -8.80
N TRP A 238 10.26 2.25 -8.01
CA TRP A 238 9.81 3.62 -8.26
C TRP A 238 10.93 4.68 -8.19
N MET A 239 12.08 4.37 -7.58
CA MET A 239 13.21 5.31 -7.41
C MET A 239 13.88 5.72 -8.73
N VAL A 240 13.57 5.07 -9.84
CA VAL A 240 14.08 5.43 -11.18
C VAL A 240 13.52 6.74 -11.72
N VAL A 241 12.53 7.34 -11.04
CA VAL A 241 11.93 8.63 -11.42
C VAL A 241 12.78 9.78 -10.88
N ASN A 242 13.20 10.67 -11.78
CA ASN A 242 13.83 11.94 -11.41
C ASN A 242 12.76 12.98 -11.03
N ARG A 243 12.60 13.19 -9.72
CA ARG A 243 11.62 14.12 -9.14
C ARG A 243 12.15 15.55 -8.96
N GLN A 244 13.44 15.79 -9.30
CA GLN A 244 14.03 17.13 -9.31
C GLN A 244 13.71 17.88 -10.61
N SER A 245 13.28 17.19 -11.67
CA SER A 245 12.84 17.81 -12.93
C SER A 245 11.37 18.22 -12.88
N THR A 246 11.02 19.29 -13.58
CA THR A 246 9.63 19.71 -13.76
C THR A 246 9.34 19.79 -15.27
N PRO A 247 8.45 18.94 -15.81
CA PRO A 247 7.76 17.81 -15.15
C PRO A 247 8.70 16.67 -14.74
N TRP A 248 8.24 15.78 -13.85
CA TRP A 248 8.96 14.56 -13.51
C TRP A 248 9.23 13.72 -14.74
N ARG A 249 10.34 13.00 -14.75
CA ARG A 249 10.73 12.11 -15.86
C ARG A 249 11.51 10.90 -15.35
N LEU A 250 11.64 9.89 -16.16
CA LEU A 250 12.54 8.78 -15.88
C LEU A 250 14.00 9.28 -15.83
N GLY A 251 14.75 8.88 -14.82
CA GLY A 251 16.14 9.29 -14.61
C GLY A 251 17.13 8.70 -15.63
N LYS A 252 16.73 7.60 -16.28
CA LYS A 252 17.47 6.91 -17.35
C LYS A 252 16.49 6.25 -18.32
N PRO A 253 16.92 5.92 -19.54
CA PRO A 253 16.11 5.09 -20.45
C PRO A 253 15.80 3.72 -19.81
N LEU A 254 14.54 3.31 -19.85
CA LEU A 254 14.07 2.00 -19.40
C LEU A 254 13.37 1.29 -20.55
N THR A 255 13.47 -0.03 -20.57
CA THR A 255 12.70 -0.87 -21.48
C THR A 255 11.42 -1.29 -20.76
N ARG A 256 10.26 -0.75 -21.18
CA ARG A 256 8.96 -1.15 -20.65
C ARG A 256 8.68 -2.61 -20.98
N ASP A 257 8.30 -3.39 -19.96
CA ASP A 257 7.90 -4.79 -20.10
C ASP A 257 6.88 -5.14 -19.02
N GLU A 258 5.59 -5.15 -19.38
CA GLU A 258 4.50 -5.49 -18.47
C GLU A 258 4.52 -6.97 -18.04
N SER A 259 5.21 -7.85 -18.81
CA SER A 259 5.32 -9.26 -18.44
C SER A 259 6.16 -9.47 -17.19
N VAL A 260 7.10 -8.58 -16.88
CA VAL A 260 7.87 -8.59 -15.63
C VAL A 260 6.95 -8.43 -14.42
N GLN A 261 6.09 -7.40 -14.43
CA GLN A 261 5.12 -7.17 -13.36
C GLN A 261 4.15 -8.36 -13.23
N ALA A 262 3.59 -8.82 -14.36
CA ALA A 262 2.61 -9.90 -14.36
C ALA A 262 3.17 -11.21 -13.80
N ARG A 263 4.40 -11.58 -14.19
CA ARG A 263 5.12 -12.76 -13.69
C ARG A 263 5.42 -12.63 -12.20
N TYR A 264 5.99 -11.50 -11.78
CA TYR A 264 6.32 -11.23 -10.38
C TYR A 264 5.11 -11.39 -9.45
N LEU A 265 3.96 -10.78 -9.82
CA LEU A 265 2.74 -10.88 -9.03
C LEU A 265 2.18 -12.30 -8.99
N THR A 266 2.22 -13.03 -10.12
CA THR A 266 1.77 -14.43 -10.17
C THR A 266 2.62 -15.32 -9.26
N GLU A 267 3.94 -15.21 -9.34
CA GLU A 267 4.87 -15.99 -8.51
C GLU A 267 4.67 -15.71 -7.02
N LEU A 268 4.48 -14.45 -6.62
CA LEU A 268 4.26 -14.11 -5.22
C LEU A 268 2.91 -14.56 -4.70
N LEU A 269 1.83 -14.44 -5.48
CA LEU A 269 0.52 -14.96 -5.09
C LEU A 269 0.54 -16.48 -4.91
N GLU A 270 1.23 -17.21 -5.79
CA GLU A 270 1.42 -18.67 -5.65
C GLU A 270 2.26 -19.01 -4.40
N LEU A 271 3.29 -18.23 -4.12
CA LEU A 271 4.11 -18.39 -2.92
C LEU A 271 3.27 -18.14 -1.65
N PHE A 272 2.50 -17.06 -1.58
CA PHE A 272 1.66 -16.74 -0.43
C PHE A 272 0.62 -17.82 -0.16
N ASP A 273 0.00 -18.37 -1.21
CA ASP A 273 -0.89 -19.54 -1.08
C ASP A 273 -0.14 -20.75 -0.50
N SER A 274 1.08 -21.03 -0.96
CA SER A 274 1.87 -22.19 -0.50
C SER A 274 2.39 -22.06 0.92
N GLU A 275 2.69 -20.84 1.38
CA GLU A 275 3.18 -20.54 2.72
C GLU A 275 2.05 -20.33 3.76
N GLY A 276 0.78 -20.49 3.36
CA GLY A 276 -0.37 -20.40 4.27
C GLY A 276 -0.72 -18.99 4.71
N VAL A 277 -0.38 -17.99 3.89
CA VAL A 277 -0.79 -16.59 4.09
C VAL A 277 -2.31 -16.48 3.94
N ASP A 278 -3.00 -15.84 4.91
CA ASP A 278 -4.46 -15.71 4.93
C ASP A 278 -4.99 -14.77 3.84
N GLY A 279 -4.19 -13.76 3.46
CA GLY A 279 -4.57 -12.80 2.43
C GLY A 279 -3.44 -11.96 1.90
N ALA A 280 -3.69 -11.31 0.75
CA ALA A 280 -2.72 -10.41 0.14
C ALA A 280 -3.39 -9.26 -0.60
N PHE A 281 -2.77 -8.07 -0.54
CA PHE A 281 -3.18 -6.86 -1.24
C PHE A 281 -2.11 -6.45 -2.26
N VAL A 282 -2.45 -6.56 -3.53
CA VAL A 282 -1.58 -6.07 -4.60
C VAL A 282 -1.48 -4.55 -4.52
N TYR A 283 -0.30 -4.02 -4.49
CA TYR A 283 -0.04 -2.59 -4.60
C TYR A 283 0.23 -2.22 -6.05
N THR A 284 -0.63 -1.47 -6.71
CA THR A 284 -1.87 -0.84 -6.34
C THR A 284 -2.84 -0.89 -7.53
N PHE A 285 -4.13 -0.60 -7.36
CA PHE A 285 -5.06 -0.61 -8.49
C PHE A 285 -4.70 0.46 -9.53
N VAL A 286 -4.58 1.73 -9.12
CA VAL A 286 -4.36 2.88 -10.00
C VAL A 286 -3.40 3.89 -9.39
N SER A 287 -2.55 4.51 -10.20
CA SER A 287 -1.60 5.56 -9.78
C SER A 287 -1.68 6.78 -10.72
N PRO A 288 -2.64 7.71 -10.51
CA PRO A 288 -2.80 8.86 -11.39
C PRO A 288 -1.61 9.82 -11.42
N SER A 289 -0.80 9.86 -10.36
CA SER A 289 0.43 10.66 -10.30
C SER A 289 1.58 10.12 -11.16
N TYR A 290 1.40 8.92 -11.72
CA TYR A 290 2.36 8.26 -12.62
C TYR A 290 1.71 8.01 -13.99
N PRO A 291 1.39 9.08 -14.74
CA PRO A 291 0.71 8.94 -16.02
C PRO A 291 1.64 8.38 -17.10
N SER A 292 1.01 7.70 -18.06
CA SER A 292 1.66 7.29 -19.30
C SER A 292 1.93 8.45 -20.23
N SER A 293 2.94 8.29 -21.08
CA SER A 293 3.29 9.22 -22.13
C SER A 293 3.76 8.49 -23.39
N ILE A 294 3.52 9.10 -24.57
CA ILE A 294 4.09 8.65 -25.83
C ILE A 294 5.61 8.85 -25.84
N ASP A 295 6.10 9.93 -25.19
CA ASP A 295 7.54 10.13 -25.00
C ASP A 295 8.02 9.22 -23.85
N PRO A 296 8.90 8.23 -24.14
CA PRO A 296 9.34 7.27 -23.11
C PRO A 296 10.01 7.90 -21.89
N ARG A 297 10.55 9.12 -22.03
CA ARG A 297 11.19 9.84 -20.90
C ARG A 297 10.17 10.28 -19.86
N TYR A 298 8.94 10.49 -20.25
CA TYR A 298 7.82 10.95 -19.41
C TYR A 298 6.75 9.89 -19.17
N ASP A 299 6.97 8.65 -19.68
CA ASP A 299 6.08 7.50 -19.38
C ASP A 299 6.34 7.00 -17.95
N LEU A 300 5.85 7.77 -16.97
CA LEU A 300 6.04 7.47 -15.55
C LEU A 300 5.33 6.18 -15.14
N ASP A 301 4.27 5.75 -15.87
CA ASP A 301 3.62 4.48 -15.61
C ASP A 301 4.58 3.29 -15.72
N THR A 302 5.68 3.41 -16.46
CA THR A 302 6.76 2.42 -16.49
C THR A 302 7.35 2.16 -15.09
N ALA A 303 7.41 3.19 -14.24
CA ALA A 303 7.88 3.12 -12.84
C ALA A 303 6.73 3.01 -11.83
N SER A 304 5.53 2.65 -12.26
CA SER A 304 4.33 2.50 -11.44
C SER A 304 4.08 1.04 -11.08
N TYR A 305 3.59 0.80 -9.87
CA TYR A 305 3.12 -0.50 -9.40
C TYR A 305 1.67 -0.80 -9.77
N SER A 306 0.95 0.18 -10.37
CA SER A 306 -0.47 0.03 -10.65
C SER A 306 -0.80 -1.10 -11.63
N LEU A 307 -1.96 -1.72 -11.43
CA LEU A 307 -2.49 -2.76 -12.32
C LEU A 307 -3.10 -2.20 -13.59
N VAL A 308 -3.41 -0.91 -13.59
CA VAL A 308 -3.96 -0.20 -14.74
C VAL A 308 -3.04 0.96 -15.13
N ARG A 309 -2.92 1.21 -16.42
CA ARG A 309 -2.13 2.27 -17.02
C ARG A 309 -2.97 3.52 -17.14
N THR A 310 -2.57 4.64 -16.54
CA THR A 310 -3.30 5.92 -16.61
C THR A 310 -2.75 6.84 -17.68
N TRP A 311 -3.63 7.65 -18.26
CA TRP A 311 -3.29 8.70 -19.22
C TRP A 311 -3.59 10.08 -18.62
N PRO A 312 -2.83 11.13 -18.98
CA PRO A 312 -3.12 12.49 -18.54
C PRO A 312 -4.56 12.90 -18.89
N ALA A 313 -5.20 13.69 -18.01
CA ALA A 313 -6.50 14.25 -18.30
C ALA A 313 -6.44 15.10 -19.57
N GLY A 314 -7.36 14.88 -20.52
CA GLY A 314 -7.52 15.76 -21.69
C GLY A 314 -8.24 17.04 -21.31
N ASN A 315 -8.20 18.01 -22.22
CA ASN A 315 -8.78 19.34 -22.01
C ASN A 315 -10.30 19.39 -22.25
N ASP A 316 -10.96 18.27 -22.57
CA ASP A 316 -12.38 18.21 -22.87
C ASP A 316 -13.23 17.78 -21.65
N ALA A 317 -14.38 18.40 -21.46
CA ALA A 317 -15.28 18.16 -20.33
C ALA A 317 -15.82 16.72 -20.28
N ALA A 318 -15.98 16.05 -21.43
CA ALA A 318 -16.43 14.66 -21.51
C ALA A 318 -15.39 13.65 -20.96
N SER A 319 -14.13 14.04 -20.91
CA SER A 319 -13.04 13.19 -20.45
C SER A 319 -12.81 13.23 -18.93
N GLN A 320 -13.52 14.12 -18.22
CA GLN A 320 -13.33 14.29 -16.77
C GLN A 320 -14.05 13.23 -15.92
N HIS A 321 -14.99 12.47 -16.50
CA HIS A 321 -15.87 11.53 -15.79
C HIS A 321 -15.68 10.06 -16.19
N SER A 322 -14.78 9.74 -17.13
CA SER A 322 -14.49 8.36 -17.51
C SER A 322 -13.10 7.94 -17.03
N PRO A 323 -12.94 6.71 -16.50
CA PRO A 323 -11.63 6.23 -16.13
C PRO A 323 -10.73 6.21 -17.38
N ARG A 324 -9.69 7.05 -17.37
CA ARG A 324 -8.68 7.10 -18.43
C ARG A 324 -7.54 6.15 -18.09
N TRP A 325 -7.89 4.88 -17.95
CA TRP A 325 -6.91 3.85 -17.72
C TRP A 325 -7.20 2.61 -18.56
N GLU A 326 -6.15 1.87 -18.83
CA GLU A 326 -6.16 0.61 -19.56
C GLU A 326 -5.60 -0.51 -18.67
N ARG A 327 -6.15 -1.71 -18.79
CA ARG A 327 -5.68 -2.88 -18.04
C ARG A 327 -4.31 -3.31 -18.53
N LYS A 328 -3.33 -3.43 -17.63
CA LYS A 328 -2.03 -4.01 -17.93
C LYS A 328 -2.08 -5.55 -17.92
N GLN A 329 -1.03 -6.21 -18.38
CA GLN A 329 -0.91 -7.67 -18.31
C GLN A 329 -1.05 -8.19 -16.88
N ALA A 330 -0.53 -7.44 -15.90
CA ALA A 330 -0.63 -7.74 -14.48
C ALA A 330 -2.08 -7.78 -13.97
N PHE A 331 -2.97 -6.88 -14.45
CA PHE A 331 -4.39 -6.94 -14.12
C PHE A 331 -4.99 -8.30 -14.48
N HIS A 332 -4.75 -8.75 -15.70
CA HIS A 332 -5.27 -10.04 -16.17
C HIS A 332 -4.62 -11.24 -15.45
N ALA A 333 -3.36 -11.13 -15.05
CA ALA A 333 -2.69 -12.17 -14.29
C ALA A 333 -3.29 -12.33 -12.89
N VAL A 334 -3.49 -11.22 -12.17
CA VAL A 334 -4.13 -11.19 -10.84
C VAL A 334 -5.58 -11.66 -10.93
N ALA A 335 -6.35 -11.18 -11.92
CA ALA A 335 -7.75 -11.60 -12.12
C ALA A 335 -7.86 -13.12 -12.35
N ARG A 336 -6.96 -13.71 -13.13
CA ARG A 336 -6.93 -15.19 -13.32
C ARG A 336 -6.60 -15.92 -12.03
N HIS A 337 -5.69 -15.41 -11.21
CA HIS A 337 -5.33 -16.04 -9.94
C HIS A 337 -6.49 -15.97 -8.95
N TYR A 338 -7.06 -14.80 -8.73
CA TYR A 338 -8.17 -14.58 -7.80
C TYR A 338 -9.47 -15.25 -8.24
N GLY A 339 -9.70 -15.39 -9.55
CA GLY A 339 -10.86 -16.07 -10.11
C GLY A 339 -10.87 -17.60 -9.90
N LYS A 340 -9.71 -18.23 -9.70
CA LYS A 340 -9.62 -19.70 -9.47
C LYS A 340 -10.38 -20.17 -8.22
N GLY A 341 -10.55 -19.30 -7.22
CA GLY A 341 -11.25 -19.61 -5.96
C GLY A 341 -12.77 -19.49 -6.02
N ASN A 342 -13.37 -19.12 -7.17
CA ASN A 342 -14.80 -18.88 -7.33
C ASN A 342 -15.56 -20.05 -8.00
N HIS A 343 -14.93 -21.20 -8.19
CA HIS A 343 -15.64 -22.42 -8.61
C HIS A 343 -16.12 -23.16 -7.36
N PRO A 344 -17.47 -23.40 -7.25
CA PRO A 344 -18.07 -24.17 -6.17
C PRO A 344 -17.60 -25.62 -6.16
#